data_559b3e8bb409e9bb2e5d5f95e42e284f
#
_entry.id   559b3e8bb409e9bb2e5d5f95e42e284f
#
_cell.length_a   1.000
_cell.length_b   1.000
_cell.length_c   1.000
_cell.angle_alpha   90.00
_cell.angle_beta   90.00
_cell.angle_gamma   90.00
#
_symmetry.space_group_name_H-M   'P 1'
#
loop_
_entity.id
_entity.type
_entity.pdbx_description
1 polymer ?
#
loop_
_entity_poly.entity_id
_entity_poly.type
_entity_poly.pdbx_seq_one_letter_code
_entity_poly.pdbx_strand_id
1 'polypeptide(L)'
;MMRITRIEKNLPSGETLNLEQAKGLLVVTSQSGGWSACYVVSFGVIYEISVDGRASSQVLVNVSTGVIEITNTYSSTRNISVLLFGY
;
A
#
# COMPACT_ATOMS: atom_id res chain seq x y z
N MET A 1 7.53 20.05 -3.13
CA MET A 1 6.27 20.02 -3.89
C MET A 1 5.54 18.71 -3.62
N MET A 2 4.26 18.76 -3.30
CA MET A 2 3.47 17.57 -3.12
C MET A 2 3.15 16.91 -4.45
N ARG A 3 3.25 15.58 -4.49
CA ARG A 3 2.87 14.77 -5.64
C ARG A 3 1.79 13.79 -5.21
N ILE A 4 0.83 13.57 -6.09
CA ILE A 4 -0.21 12.57 -5.85
C ILE A 4 0.00 11.44 -6.85
N THR A 5 0.24 10.25 -6.33
CA THR A 5 0.34 9.04 -7.14
C THR A 5 -0.91 8.20 -6.91
N ARG A 6 -1.55 7.79 -7.99
CA ARG A 6 -2.75 6.96 -7.94
C ARG A 6 -2.56 5.76 -8.83
N ILE A 7 -2.73 4.57 -8.26
CA ILE A 7 -2.59 3.31 -8.99
C ILE A 7 -3.74 2.39 -8.61
N GLU A 8 -4.35 1.77 -9.61
CA GLU A 8 -5.30 0.66 -9.41
C GLU A 8 -4.79 -0.55 -10.16
N LYS A 9 -4.79 -1.70 -9.50
CA LYS A 9 -4.30 -2.92 -10.11
C LYS A 9 -4.96 -4.14 -9.49
N ASN A 10 -5.31 -5.11 -10.33
CA ASN A 10 -5.65 -6.45 -9.87
C ASN A 10 -4.34 -7.18 -9.61
N LEU A 11 -4.01 -7.34 -8.34
CA LEU A 11 -2.74 -7.89 -7.92
C LEU A 11 -2.91 -9.38 -7.58
N PRO A 12 -2.29 -10.28 -8.34
CA PRO A 12 -2.34 -11.70 -8.06
C PRO A 12 -1.73 -12.04 -6.69
N SER A 13 -2.13 -13.18 -6.16
CA SER A 13 -1.58 -13.68 -4.89
C SER A 13 -0.07 -13.77 -4.94
N GLY A 14 0.60 -13.24 -3.94
CA GLY A 14 2.05 -13.29 -3.80
C GLY A 14 2.81 -12.23 -4.60
N GLU A 15 2.12 -11.46 -5.45
CA GLU A 15 2.80 -10.42 -6.22
C GLU A 15 2.89 -9.11 -5.46
N THR A 16 3.88 -8.31 -5.84
CA THR A 16 4.20 -7.04 -5.20
C THR A 16 4.06 -5.89 -6.17
N LEU A 17 3.40 -4.84 -5.72
CA LEU A 17 3.32 -3.56 -6.40
C LEU A 17 4.37 -2.62 -5.78
N ASN A 18 5.23 -2.05 -6.61
CA ASN A 18 6.30 -1.16 -6.15
C ASN A 18 6.00 0.29 -6.49
N LEU A 19 6.24 1.18 -5.54
CA LEU A 19 6.18 2.63 -5.72
C LEU A 19 7.55 3.21 -5.40
N GLU A 20 8.07 4.05 -6.28
CA GLU A 20 9.43 4.59 -6.15
C GLU A 20 9.53 5.80 -5.23
N GLN A 21 8.52 6.08 -4.45
CA GLN A 21 8.47 7.24 -3.58
C GLN A 21 8.27 6.78 -2.14
N ALA A 22 9.19 7.15 -1.26
CA ALA A 22 9.25 6.59 0.09
C ALA A 22 8.90 7.60 1.18
N LYS A 23 8.15 8.66 0.85
CA LYS A 23 7.80 9.69 1.84
C LYS A 23 6.41 10.25 1.55
N GLY A 24 5.55 10.26 2.57
CA GLY A 24 4.22 10.85 2.46
C GLY A 24 3.13 10.05 3.16
N LEU A 25 1.89 10.38 2.81
CA LEU A 25 0.70 9.70 3.31
C LEU A 25 0.27 8.66 2.29
N LEU A 26 0.23 7.40 2.71
CA LEU A 26 -0.11 6.27 1.86
C LEU A 26 -1.48 5.72 2.27
N VAL A 27 -2.39 5.61 1.29
CA VAL A 27 -3.70 5.00 1.50
C VAL A 27 -3.81 3.81 0.55
N VAL A 28 -4.05 2.63 1.11
CA VAL A 28 -4.22 1.39 0.36
C VAL A 28 -5.61 0.84 0.63
N THR A 29 -6.35 0.57 -0.43
CA THR A 29 -7.70 0.03 -0.31
C THR A 29 -7.88 -1.17 -1.22
N SER A 30 -8.83 -2.04 -0.87
CA SER A 30 -9.23 -3.14 -1.74
C SER A 30 -10.74 -3.24 -1.76
N GLN A 31 -11.34 -3.03 -2.92
CA GLN A 31 -12.76 -3.19 -3.09
C GLN A 31 -13.16 -4.65 -2.95
N SER A 32 -12.44 -5.56 -3.57
CA SER A 32 -12.73 -7.00 -3.50
C SER A 32 -12.47 -7.59 -2.12
N GLY A 33 -11.47 -7.07 -1.39
CA GLY A 33 -11.18 -7.48 -0.03
C GLY A 33 -12.04 -6.80 1.02
N GLY A 34 -12.62 -5.65 0.69
CA GLY A 34 -13.47 -4.89 1.58
C GLY A 34 -12.73 -4.23 2.74
N TRP A 35 -11.50 -3.77 2.52
CA TRP A 35 -10.69 -3.17 3.58
C TRP A 35 -9.98 -1.90 3.13
N SER A 36 -9.50 -1.15 4.11
CA SER A 36 -8.66 0.03 3.88
C SER A 36 -7.53 0.08 4.90
N ALA A 37 -6.44 0.73 4.52
CA ALA A 37 -5.28 0.93 5.38
C ALA A 37 -4.63 2.27 5.07
N CYS A 38 -4.16 2.95 6.11
CA CYS A 38 -3.56 4.26 5.99
C CYS A 38 -2.26 4.30 6.78
N TYR A 39 -1.21 4.82 6.13
CA TYR A 39 0.14 4.85 6.68
C TYR A 39 0.80 6.19 6.45
N VAL A 40 1.74 6.55 7.34
CA VAL A 40 2.73 7.59 7.04
C VAL A 40 4.05 6.91 6.73
N VAL A 41 4.65 7.26 5.62
CA VAL A 41 5.92 6.70 5.16
C VAL A 41 6.99 7.78 5.22
N SER A 42 8.13 7.48 5.80
CA SER A 42 9.26 8.41 5.91
C SER A 42 10.58 7.66 5.87
N PHE A 43 11.30 7.78 4.74
CA PHE A 43 12.67 7.29 4.55
C PHE A 43 12.95 5.91 5.17
N GLY A 44 12.27 4.88 4.68
CA GLY A 44 12.51 3.52 5.15
C GLY A 44 11.75 3.13 6.41
N VAL A 45 10.94 4.03 6.94
CA VAL A 45 10.09 3.78 8.11
C VAL A 45 8.64 3.94 7.72
N ILE A 46 7.79 3.03 8.19
CA ILE A 46 6.35 3.09 7.96
C ILE A 46 5.61 3.10 9.29
N TYR A 47 4.65 4.00 9.42
CA TYR A 47 3.81 4.11 10.60
C TYR A 47 2.36 3.87 10.23
N GLU A 48 1.72 2.93 10.91
CA GLU A 48 0.29 2.68 10.73
C GLU A 48 -0.52 3.78 11.41
N ILE A 49 -1.42 4.41 10.65
CA ILE A 49 -2.39 5.36 11.21
C ILE A 49 -3.69 4.63 11.53
N SER A 50 -4.21 3.91 10.54
CA SER A 50 -5.45 3.18 10.69
C SER A 50 -5.44 2.01 9.70
N VAL A 51 -5.41 0.80 10.21
CA VAL A 51 -5.36 -0.41 9.39
C VAL A 51 -6.53 -1.31 9.78
N ASP A 52 -7.43 -1.56 8.83
CA ASP A 52 -8.52 -2.51 9.01
C ASP A 52 -7.93 -3.91 9.30
N GLY A 53 -8.53 -4.65 10.23
CA GLY A 53 -8.04 -5.98 10.57
C GLY A 53 -8.01 -6.95 9.40
N ARG A 54 -8.89 -6.75 8.40
CA ARG A 54 -8.86 -7.56 7.17
C ARG A 54 -7.66 -7.21 6.29
N ALA A 55 -7.19 -5.96 6.34
CA ALA A 55 -6.02 -5.55 5.58
C ALA A 55 -4.76 -6.27 6.06
N SER A 56 -4.58 -6.39 7.36
CA SER A 56 -3.37 -7.01 7.92
C SER A 56 -3.23 -8.47 7.55
N SER A 57 -4.33 -9.17 7.22
CA SER A 57 -4.30 -10.57 6.78
C SER A 57 -4.22 -10.72 5.26
N GLN A 58 -4.35 -9.64 4.49
CA GLN A 58 -4.44 -9.70 3.03
C GLN A 58 -3.37 -8.92 2.30
N VAL A 59 -2.68 -8.02 2.99
CA VAL A 59 -1.66 -7.19 2.37
C VAL A 59 -0.50 -6.97 3.34
N LEU A 60 0.70 -6.93 2.78
CA LEU A 60 1.90 -6.52 3.51
C LEU A 60 2.44 -5.26 2.86
N VAL A 61 2.55 -4.20 3.63
CA VAL A 61 3.14 -2.94 3.17
C VAL A 61 4.49 -2.79 3.83
N ASN A 62 5.53 -2.68 3.02
CA ASN A 62 6.90 -2.55 3.48
C ASN A 62 7.58 -1.39 2.76
N VAL A 63 8.59 -0.82 3.40
CA VAL A 63 9.37 0.27 2.82
C VAL A 63 10.84 -0.11 2.88
N SER A 64 11.49 -0.11 1.74
CA SER A 64 12.94 -0.20 1.64
C SER A 64 13.44 1.09 0.97
N THR A 65 14.74 1.26 0.86
CA THR A 65 15.34 2.52 0.41
C THR A 65 14.69 3.06 -0.87
N GLY A 66 13.89 4.12 -0.73
CA GLY A 66 13.23 4.78 -1.85
C GLY A 66 12.04 4.05 -2.46
N VAL A 67 11.68 2.87 -1.95
CA VAL A 67 10.63 2.04 -2.55
C VAL A 67 9.61 1.63 -1.50
N ILE A 68 8.33 1.81 -1.84
CA ILE A 68 7.21 1.26 -1.06
C ILE A 68 6.77 -0.03 -1.77
N GLU A 69 6.74 -1.12 -1.03
CA GLU A 69 6.36 -2.43 -1.55
C GLU A 69 5.02 -2.86 -0.95
N ILE A 70 4.05 -3.12 -1.82
CA ILE A 70 2.71 -3.56 -1.41
C ILE A 70 2.49 -4.95 -1.98
N THR A 71 2.47 -5.95 -1.11
CA THR A 71 2.37 -7.35 -1.50
C THR A 71 1.01 -7.91 -1.15
N ASN A 72 0.36 -8.56 -2.12
CA ASN A 72 -0.86 -9.31 -1.85
C ASN A 72 -0.49 -10.62 -1.18
N THR A 73 -0.80 -10.74 0.10
CA THR A 73 -0.55 -11.95 0.89
C THR A 73 -1.78 -12.86 0.98
N TYR A 74 -2.86 -12.46 0.35
CA TYR A 74 -4.07 -13.27 0.32
C TYR A 74 -3.94 -14.41 -0.70
N SER A 75 -4.77 -15.43 -0.57
CA SER A 75 -4.69 -16.63 -1.41
C SER A 75 -5.25 -16.46 -2.82
N SER A 76 -5.87 -15.34 -3.12
CA SER A 76 -6.42 -15.05 -4.45
C SER A 76 -6.14 -13.61 -4.85
N THR A 77 -6.38 -13.29 -6.13
CA THR A 77 -6.21 -11.93 -6.65
C THR A 77 -7.07 -10.93 -5.88
N ARG A 78 -6.50 -9.77 -5.58
CA ARG A 78 -7.20 -8.64 -4.98
C ARG A 78 -7.06 -7.41 -5.84
N ASN A 79 -8.14 -6.67 -5.97
CA ASN A 79 -8.11 -5.33 -6.54
C ASN A 79 -7.49 -4.39 -5.50
N ILE A 80 -6.36 -3.81 -5.84
CA ILE A 80 -5.63 -2.91 -4.94
C ILE A 80 -5.63 -1.51 -5.53
N SER A 81 -6.11 -0.55 -4.76
CA SER A 81 -6.05 0.87 -5.10
C SER A 81 -5.10 1.57 -4.13
N VAL A 82 -4.19 2.35 -4.67
CA VAL A 82 -3.18 3.05 -3.89
C VAL A 82 -3.24 4.53 -4.19
N LEU A 83 -3.25 5.34 -3.14
CA LEU A 83 -3.05 6.78 -3.20
C LEU A 83 -1.85 7.13 -2.34
N LEU A 84 -0.91 7.84 -2.92
CA LEU A 84 0.25 8.35 -2.20
C LEU A 84 0.31 9.87 -2.35
N PHE A 85 0.19 10.56 -1.22
CA PHE A 85 0.37 12.00 -1.12
C PHE A 85 1.80 12.23 -0.65
N GLY A 86 2.73 12.36 -1.58
CA GLY A 86 4.15 12.40 -1.27
C GLY A 86 4.81 13.73 -1.62
N TYR A 87 6.06 13.87 -1.18
CA TYR A 87 6.88 15.05 -1.49
C TYR A 87 8.37 14.75 -1.41
#